data_83554f78fb05d81f27eb30a7c49cdfe5
#
_entry.id   83554f78fb05d81f27eb30a7c49cdfe5
#
_cell.length_a   1.000
_cell.length_b   1.000
_cell.length_c   1.000
_cell.angle_alpha   90.00
_cell.angle_beta   90.00
_cell.angle_gamma   90.00
#
_symmetry.space_group_name_H-M   'P 1'
#
loop_
_entity.id
_entity.type
_entity.pdbx_description
1 polymer ?
#
loop_
_entity_poly.entity_id
_entity_poly.type
_entity_poly.pdbx_seq_one_letter_code
_entity_poly.pdbx_strand_id
1 'polypeptide(L)'
;MKIKKQIGRSFLLVLVLMLSSLVFLTGCNTKCKFDGLKVVDENGFRMDYSMLDKTEEAVLSLAKGDELEVDISQKKGTVSVVVCRDNGEPVYKGTALSEAHFTLIIPKLGDYHISVTGHRSQGSVSFFY
;
A
#
# COMPACT_ATOMS: atom_id res chain seq x y z
N MET A 1 -3.74 -12.56 63.28
CA MET A 1 -4.10 -11.30 62.62
C MET A 1 -3.15 -10.87 61.49
N LYS A 2 -1.87 -11.24 61.51
CA LYS A 2 -0.92 -10.90 60.45
C LYS A 2 -1.18 -11.59 59.10
N ILE A 3 -1.83 -12.77 59.10
CA ILE A 3 -2.11 -13.56 57.88
C ILE A 3 -3.22 -12.92 57.01
N LYS A 4 -4.23 -12.29 57.62
CA LYS A 4 -5.32 -11.61 56.86
C LYS A 4 -4.85 -10.34 56.09
N LYS A 5 -3.81 -9.68 56.59
CA LYS A 5 -3.25 -8.49 55.93
C LYS A 5 -2.37 -8.87 54.71
N GLN A 6 -1.72 -10.06 54.74
CA GLN A 6 -0.91 -10.54 53.64
C GLN A 6 -1.77 -11.07 52.47
N ILE A 7 -2.91 -11.71 52.74
CA ILE A 7 -3.82 -12.23 51.74
C ILE A 7 -4.44 -11.07 50.96
N GLY A 8 -4.80 -9.95 51.62
CA GLY A 8 -5.30 -8.75 50.93
C GLY A 8 -4.29 -8.10 50.02
N ARG A 9 -3.01 -8.07 50.40
CA ARG A 9 -1.95 -7.51 49.56
C ARG A 9 -1.62 -8.40 48.34
N SER A 10 -1.60 -9.72 48.55
CA SER A 10 -1.40 -10.69 47.47
C SER A 10 -2.57 -10.68 46.49
N PHE A 11 -3.81 -10.58 47.01
CA PHE A 11 -5.01 -10.49 46.18
C PHE A 11 -5.05 -9.19 45.35
N LEU A 12 -4.63 -8.09 45.97
CA LEU A 12 -4.53 -6.80 45.27
C LEU A 12 -3.49 -6.83 44.16
N LEU A 13 -2.32 -7.48 44.40
CA LEU A 13 -1.26 -7.65 43.42
C LEU A 13 -1.71 -8.51 42.22
N VAL A 14 -2.43 -9.60 42.51
CA VAL A 14 -2.98 -10.46 41.44
C VAL A 14 -4.05 -9.73 40.67
N LEU A 15 -4.89 -8.93 41.29
CA LEU A 15 -5.90 -8.13 40.65
C LEU A 15 -5.26 -7.06 39.73
N VAL A 16 -4.20 -6.39 40.18
CA VAL A 16 -3.46 -5.40 39.37
C VAL A 16 -2.76 -6.05 38.18
N LEU A 17 -2.19 -7.25 38.36
CA LEU A 17 -1.59 -8.04 37.31
C LEU A 17 -2.63 -8.50 36.26
N MET A 18 -3.84 -8.86 36.70
CA MET A 18 -4.92 -9.23 35.79
C MET A 18 -5.48 -8.02 35.01
N LEU A 19 -5.55 -6.83 35.63
CA LEU A 19 -5.95 -5.62 34.95
C LEU A 19 -4.91 -5.15 33.92
N SER A 20 -3.62 -5.37 34.19
CA SER A 20 -2.55 -4.97 33.24
C SER A 20 -2.53 -5.85 31.99
N SER A 21 -2.99 -7.10 32.08
CA SER A 21 -3.08 -7.98 30.90
C SER A 21 -4.24 -7.66 29.98
N LEU A 22 -5.27 -6.96 30.46
CA LEU A 22 -6.38 -6.52 29.59
C LEU A 22 -6.02 -5.33 28.69
N VAL A 23 -4.98 -4.57 29.03
CA VAL A 23 -4.57 -3.41 28.23
C VAL A 23 -3.86 -3.84 26.93
N PHE A 24 -3.34 -5.05 26.86
CA PHE A 24 -2.71 -5.58 25.65
C PHE A 24 -3.69 -6.16 24.61
N LEU A 25 -4.98 -6.21 24.92
CA LEU A 25 -6.02 -6.70 24.01
C LEU A 25 -6.74 -5.58 23.22
N THR A 26 -6.33 -4.31 23.39
CA THR A 26 -6.68 -3.29 22.41
C THR A 26 -5.82 -3.54 21.18
N GLY A 27 -6.23 -4.54 20.39
CA GLY A 27 -5.57 -4.89 19.15
C GLY A 27 -5.52 -3.68 18.25
N CYS A 28 -4.40 -3.54 17.55
CA CYS A 28 -4.26 -2.60 16.46
C CYS A 28 -5.49 -2.67 15.56
N ASN A 29 -6.30 -1.63 15.55
CA ASN A 29 -7.29 -1.41 14.53
C ASN A 29 -6.51 -1.03 13.26
N THR A 30 -5.87 -2.01 12.64
CA THR A 30 -5.26 -1.85 11.33
C THR A 30 -6.40 -1.69 10.34
N LYS A 31 -6.77 -0.45 10.08
CA LYS A 31 -7.65 -0.14 8.95
C LYS A 31 -7.03 -0.79 7.72
N CYS A 32 -7.82 -1.58 7.00
CA CYS A 32 -7.38 -2.15 5.73
C CYS A 32 -6.97 -1.00 4.80
N LYS A 33 -5.70 -0.94 4.45
CA LYS A 33 -5.14 0.10 3.57
C LYS A 33 -5.19 -0.28 2.10
N PHE A 34 -5.38 -1.55 1.83
CA PHE A 34 -5.57 -2.09 0.49
C PHE A 34 -6.63 -3.19 0.53
N ASP A 35 -7.65 -3.02 -0.30
CA ASP A 35 -8.68 -4.02 -0.55
C ASP A 35 -8.96 -4.05 -2.06
N GLY A 36 -8.57 -5.12 -2.71
CA GLY A 36 -8.71 -5.26 -4.16
C GLY A 36 -7.86 -6.37 -4.74
N LEU A 37 -7.68 -6.30 -6.05
CA LEU A 37 -6.91 -7.23 -6.84
C LEU A 37 -5.66 -6.54 -7.40
N LYS A 38 -4.52 -7.18 -7.28
CA LYS A 38 -3.25 -6.77 -7.88
C LYS A 38 -2.72 -7.91 -8.74
N VAL A 39 -2.45 -7.64 -10.01
CA VAL A 39 -1.89 -8.60 -10.96
C VAL A 39 -0.65 -8.01 -11.61
N VAL A 40 0.43 -8.77 -11.55
CA VAL A 40 1.68 -8.48 -12.29
C VAL A 40 2.01 -9.70 -13.12
N ASP A 41 2.12 -9.52 -14.42
CA ASP A 41 2.46 -10.58 -15.37
C ASP A 41 3.40 -10.05 -16.48
N GLU A 42 3.67 -10.88 -17.47
CA GLU A 42 4.53 -10.53 -18.61
C GLU A 42 3.96 -9.43 -19.51
N ASN A 43 2.67 -9.13 -19.41
CA ASN A 43 2.02 -8.10 -20.22
C ASN A 43 1.89 -6.77 -19.47
N GLY A 44 2.11 -6.76 -18.17
CA GLY A 44 2.04 -5.53 -17.40
C GLY A 44 1.63 -5.68 -15.95
N PHE A 45 1.12 -4.58 -15.41
CA PHE A 45 0.71 -4.43 -14.03
C PHE A 45 -0.67 -3.80 -13.96
N ARG A 46 -1.55 -4.38 -13.16
CA ARG A 46 -2.92 -3.90 -13.00
C ARG A 46 -3.38 -4.02 -11.56
N MET A 47 -4.12 -3.03 -11.10
CA MET A 47 -4.86 -3.08 -9.84
C MET A 47 -6.29 -2.58 -10.03
N ASP A 48 -7.23 -3.29 -9.39
CA ASP A 48 -8.61 -2.85 -9.17
C ASP A 48 -8.87 -2.89 -7.66
N TYR A 49 -9.33 -1.82 -7.08
CA TYR A 49 -9.44 -1.73 -5.64
C TYR A 49 -10.67 -0.92 -5.18
N SER A 50 -11.26 -1.39 -4.11
CA SER A 50 -12.30 -0.67 -3.35
C SER A 50 -11.68 0.29 -2.33
N MET A 51 -10.43 0.01 -1.91
CA MET A 51 -9.64 0.85 -1.01
C MET A 51 -8.16 0.74 -1.33
N LEU A 52 -7.54 1.88 -1.54
CA LEU A 52 -6.08 2.03 -1.59
C LEU A 52 -5.67 3.29 -0.83
N ASP A 53 -4.99 3.10 0.30
CA ASP A 53 -4.47 4.17 1.16
C ASP A 53 -3.06 3.83 1.61
N LYS A 54 -2.24 3.42 0.68
CA LYS A 54 -0.83 3.04 0.83
C LYS A 54 -0.13 3.06 -0.53
N THR A 55 1.15 2.77 -0.54
CA THR A 55 1.93 2.55 -1.77
C THR A 55 1.98 1.08 -2.12
N GLU A 56 1.62 0.75 -3.35
CA GLU A 56 1.84 -0.55 -3.98
C GLU A 56 2.88 -0.41 -5.10
N GLU A 57 3.71 -1.43 -5.24
CA GLU A 57 4.82 -1.43 -6.18
C GLU A 57 4.80 -2.65 -7.10
N ALA A 58 5.30 -2.46 -8.32
CA ALA A 58 5.53 -3.53 -9.28
C ALA A 58 6.81 -3.25 -10.06
N VAL A 59 7.42 -4.31 -10.58
CA VAL A 59 8.60 -4.23 -11.44
C VAL A 59 8.27 -4.85 -12.79
N LEU A 60 8.51 -4.10 -13.87
CA LEU A 60 8.36 -4.56 -15.25
C LEU A 60 9.70 -4.50 -15.97
N SER A 61 10.08 -5.58 -16.64
CA SER A 61 11.26 -5.60 -17.51
C SER A 61 10.87 -5.10 -18.89
N LEU A 62 11.38 -3.95 -19.27
CA LEU A 62 11.01 -3.25 -20.49
C LEU A 62 12.23 -2.99 -21.36
N ALA A 63 12.02 -2.95 -22.68
CA ALA A 63 13.05 -2.65 -23.66
C ALA A 63 12.92 -1.22 -24.18
N LYS A 64 14.02 -0.69 -24.74
CA LYS A 64 14.00 0.61 -25.41
C LYS A 64 12.98 0.61 -26.54
N GLY A 65 12.09 1.62 -26.53
CA GLY A 65 11.07 1.79 -27.53
C GLY A 65 9.74 1.11 -27.21
N ASP A 66 9.67 0.32 -26.13
CA ASP A 66 8.40 -0.22 -25.66
C ASP A 66 7.43 0.93 -25.33
N GLU A 67 6.19 0.71 -25.66
CA GLU A 67 5.09 1.64 -25.38
C GLU A 67 4.32 1.15 -24.18
N LEU A 68 4.50 1.81 -23.04
CA LEU A 68 3.76 1.51 -21.83
C LEU A 68 2.49 2.33 -21.78
N GLU A 69 1.36 1.67 -22.01
CA GLU A 69 0.05 2.30 -21.89
C GLU A 69 -0.35 2.40 -20.42
N VAL A 70 -0.70 3.60 -19.99
CA VAL A 70 -1.10 3.89 -18.62
C VAL A 70 -2.54 4.37 -18.58
N ASP A 71 -3.36 3.65 -17.83
CA ASP A 71 -4.75 4.01 -17.57
C ASP A 71 -4.98 4.15 -16.06
N ILE A 72 -5.52 5.29 -15.67
CA ILE A 72 -5.85 5.61 -14.29
C ILE A 72 -7.28 6.10 -14.23
N SER A 73 -8.12 5.46 -13.44
CA SER A 73 -9.51 5.85 -13.24
C SER A 73 -9.91 5.68 -11.78
N GLN A 74 -10.23 6.77 -11.12
CA GLN A 74 -10.63 6.76 -9.71
C GLN A 74 -12.07 7.20 -9.56
N LYS A 75 -12.86 6.42 -8.79
CA LYS A 75 -14.21 6.79 -8.37
C LYS A 75 -14.19 7.70 -7.15
N LYS A 76 -13.18 7.50 -6.29
CA LYS A 76 -12.94 8.29 -5.06
C LYS A 76 -11.45 8.46 -4.85
N GLY A 77 -11.08 9.60 -4.26
CA GLY A 77 -9.70 9.90 -3.93
C GLY A 77 -8.82 10.09 -5.15
N THR A 78 -7.51 10.03 -4.92
CA THR A 78 -6.50 10.24 -5.95
C THR A 78 -5.36 9.23 -5.79
N VAL A 79 -4.57 9.06 -6.84
CA VAL A 79 -3.32 8.29 -6.81
C VAL A 79 -2.16 9.14 -7.31
N SER A 80 -0.98 8.86 -6.76
CA SER A 80 0.28 9.37 -7.27
C SER A 80 1.06 8.21 -7.86
N VAL A 81 1.67 8.43 -9.02
CA VAL A 81 2.39 7.39 -9.76
C VAL A 81 3.81 7.85 -10.04
N VAL A 82 4.77 6.98 -9.79
CA VAL A 82 6.18 7.17 -10.14
C VAL A 82 6.66 5.96 -10.91
N VAL A 83 7.32 6.17 -12.04
CA VAL A 83 7.96 5.14 -12.84
C VAL A 83 9.45 5.44 -12.92
N CYS A 84 10.29 4.59 -12.32
CA CYS A 84 11.74 4.73 -12.30
C CYS A 84 12.40 3.51 -12.92
N ARG A 85 13.48 3.72 -13.69
CA ARG A 85 14.35 2.64 -14.11
C ARG A 85 15.38 2.35 -13.02
N ASP A 86 15.38 1.13 -12.46
CA ASP A 86 16.25 0.73 -11.34
C ASP A 86 16.27 1.79 -10.23
N ASN A 87 17.43 2.28 -9.82
CA ASN A 87 17.62 3.36 -8.86
C ASN A 87 17.82 4.73 -9.55
N GLY A 88 17.44 4.84 -10.83
CA GLY A 88 17.61 6.05 -11.61
C GLY A 88 16.55 7.11 -11.34
N GLU A 89 16.67 8.20 -12.11
CA GLU A 89 15.66 9.26 -12.09
C GLU A 89 14.31 8.76 -12.64
N PRO A 90 13.18 9.30 -12.14
CA PRO A 90 11.88 8.95 -12.68
C PRO A 90 11.75 9.29 -14.17
N VAL A 91 11.25 8.35 -14.95
CA VAL A 91 10.83 8.61 -16.35
C VAL A 91 9.43 9.21 -16.40
N TYR A 92 8.66 9.03 -15.33
CA TYR A 92 7.34 9.64 -15.15
C TYR A 92 7.05 9.85 -13.66
N LYS A 93 6.41 10.97 -13.36
CA LYS A 93 5.89 11.29 -12.04
C LYS A 93 4.59 12.06 -12.17
N GLY A 94 3.50 11.47 -11.68
CA GLY A 94 2.18 12.11 -11.62
C GLY A 94 1.68 12.19 -10.19
N THR A 95 1.10 13.30 -9.80
CA THR A 95 0.62 13.55 -8.43
C THR A 95 -0.86 13.87 -8.44
N ALA A 96 -1.60 13.30 -7.48
CA ALA A 96 -3.02 13.55 -7.27
C ALA A 96 -3.88 13.31 -8.53
N LEU A 97 -3.63 12.19 -9.21
CA LEU A 97 -4.35 11.81 -10.42
C LEU A 97 -5.70 11.16 -10.07
N SER A 98 -6.75 11.56 -10.73
CA SER A 98 -8.07 10.93 -10.65
C SER A 98 -8.44 10.20 -11.93
N GLU A 99 -8.03 10.75 -13.07
CA GLU A 99 -8.22 10.17 -14.39
C GLU A 99 -7.06 10.56 -15.29
N ALA A 100 -6.45 9.56 -15.92
CA ALA A 100 -5.36 9.78 -16.87
C ALA A 100 -5.27 8.59 -17.84
N HIS A 101 -5.03 8.90 -19.08
CA HIS A 101 -4.73 7.92 -20.13
C HIS A 101 -3.60 8.47 -21.01
N PHE A 102 -2.48 7.76 -21.02
CA PHE A 102 -1.32 8.18 -21.82
C PHE A 102 -0.38 7.01 -22.09
N THR A 103 0.55 7.21 -23.00
CA THR A 103 1.60 6.25 -23.35
C THR A 103 2.96 6.79 -22.98
N LEU A 104 3.77 5.99 -22.28
CA LEU A 104 5.18 6.26 -22.00
C LEU A 104 6.03 5.48 -22.99
N ILE A 105 6.92 6.17 -23.70
CA ILE A 105 7.93 5.54 -24.54
C ILE A 105 9.15 5.24 -23.66
N ILE A 106 9.52 3.97 -23.57
CA ILE A 106 10.62 3.52 -22.72
C ILE A 106 11.96 3.89 -23.35
N PRO A 107 12.80 4.70 -22.65
CA PRO A 107 14.02 5.23 -23.24
C PRO A 107 15.19 4.24 -23.27
N LYS A 108 15.24 3.27 -22.38
CA LYS A 108 16.35 2.31 -22.24
C LYS A 108 15.84 0.98 -21.72
N LEU A 109 16.52 -0.10 -22.11
CA LEU A 109 16.33 -1.42 -21.53
C LEU A 109 16.60 -1.40 -20.02
N GLY A 110 15.79 -2.07 -19.24
CA GLY A 110 15.99 -2.26 -17.81
C GLY A 110 14.72 -2.68 -17.07
N ASP A 111 14.88 -2.79 -15.76
CA ASP A 111 13.76 -3.04 -14.84
C ASP A 111 13.18 -1.71 -14.37
N TYR A 112 11.88 -1.54 -14.61
CA TYR A 112 11.16 -0.33 -14.25
C TYR A 112 10.31 -0.59 -13.02
N HIS A 113 10.55 0.20 -11.98
CA HIS A 113 9.79 0.18 -10.73
C HIS A 113 8.64 1.15 -10.85
N ILE A 114 7.43 0.63 -10.73
CA ILE A 114 6.19 1.41 -10.75
C ILE A 114 5.67 1.47 -9.33
N SER A 115 5.55 2.67 -8.78
CA SER A 115 4.98 2.92 -7.46
C SER A 115 3.66 3.64 -7.62
N VAL A 116 2.60 3.10 -7.05
CA VAL A 116 1.27 3.70 -7.02
C VAL A 116 0.90 3.97 -5.57
N THR A 117 0.75 5.22 -5.22
CA THR A 117 0.35 5.65 -3.88
C THR A 117 -1.08 6.15 -3.90
N GLY A 118 -1.96 5.44 -3.24
CA GLY A 118 -3.35 5.84 -3.09
C GLY A 118 -3.56 6.79 -1.91
N HIS A 119 -4.47 7.73 -2.08
CA HIS A 119 -4.94 8.65 -1.05
C HIS A 119 -6.45 8.46 -0.88
N ARG A 120 -6.82 7.50 -0.03
CA ARG A 120 -8.20 7.07 0.19
C ARG A 120 -8.92 6.81 -1.13
N SER A 121 -8.25 6.11 -2.04
CA SER A 121 -8.71 5.94 -3.40
C SER A 121 -9.53 4.67 -3.59
N GLN A 122 -10.44 4.73 -4.53
CA GLN A 122 -11.22 3.63 -5.07
C GLN A 122 -11.22 3.75 -6.59
N GLY A 123 -10.82 2.70 -7.28
CA GLY A 123 -10.76 2.70 -8.72
C GLY A 123 -9.81 1.66 -9.29
N SER A 124 -9.16 2.01 -10.37
CA SER A 124 -8.21 1.12 -11.06
C SER A 124 -7.02 1.88 -11.62
N VAL A 125 -5.92 1.16 -11.73
CA VAL A 125 -4.74 1.56 -12.49
C VAL A 125 -4.27 0.38 -13.34
N SER A 126 -3.78 0.65 -14.54
CA SER A 126 -3.19 -0.35 -15.40
C SER A 126 -2.00 0.19 -16.19
N PHE A 127 -1.01 -0.67 -16.37
CA PHE A 127 0.22 -0.40 -17.11
C PHE A 127 0.47 -1.60 -18.00
N PHE A 128 0.24 -1.47 -19.30
CA PHE A 128 0.42 -2.52 -20.30
C PHE A 128 1.44 -2.15 -21.37
N TYR A 129 2.15 -3.16 -21.91
CA TYR A 129 3.13 -2.97 -22.99
C TYR A 129 3.15 -4.14 -23.95
#